data_b45cf937448ba07b754e288c7b39de80
#
_entry.id   b45cf937448ba07b754e288c7b39de80
#
_cell.length_a   1.000
_cell.length_b   1.000
_cell.length_c   1.000
_cell.angle_alpha   90.00
_cell.angle_beta   90.00
_cell.angle_gamma   90.00
#
_symmetry.space_group_name_H-M   'P 1'
#
loop_
_entity.id
_entity.type
_entity.pdbx_description
1 polymer ?
#
loop_
_entity_poly.entity_id
_entity_poly.type
_entity_poly.pdbx_seq_one_letter_code
_entity_poly.pdbx_strand_id
1 'polypeptide(L)'
;FSATGALNRFRVPAVSLVLQGLWACLLILPRTRLYDAAGAPLIDPATGLQRYGNVYSNLLDYVIFSVLIFYVLTLVGLFILRRRRPDAERPYRAFGYPLLPALYIVVASAIAVVLLLYKTETTWPGLAIVLSGIPAYLLWRRFSRPPAPPAAAG
;
A
#
# COMPACT_ATOMS: atom_id res chain seq x y z
N PHE A 1 16.81 11.13 -5.18
CA PHE A 1 16.12 10.50 -6.31
C PHE A 1 16.28 11.21 -7.66
N SER A 2 17.39 11.92 -7.88
CA SER A 2 17.69 12.46 -9.20
C SER A 2 17.74 11.35 -10.27
N ALA A 3 18.22 10.16 -9.91
CA ALA A 3 18.34 9.02 -10.83
C ALA A 3 16.98 8.40 -11.22
N THR A 4 16.01 8.32 -10.29
CA THR A 4 14.69 7.73 -10.58
C THR A 4 13.75 8.71 -11.32
N GLY A 5 14.00 10.02 -11.19
CA GLY A 5 13.30 11.07 -11.92
C GLY A 5 13.98 11.46 -13.24
N ALA A 6 15.18 10.94 -13.52
CA ALA A 6 15.87 11.25 -14.76
C ALA A 6 15.11 10.67 -15.97
N LEU A 7 14.69 11.54 -16.86
CA LEU A 7 14.02 11.18 -18.11
C LEU A 7 15.06 10.71 -19.12
N ASN A 8 14.83 9.57 -19.73
CA ASN A 8 15.64 9.08 -20.84
C ASN A 8 15.38 9.93 -22.09
N ARG A 9 16.16 9.71 -23.16
CA ARG A 9 16.02 10.30 -24.49
C ARG A 9 14.57 10.36 -24.99
N PHE A 10 13.75 9.42 -24.58
CA PHE A 10 12.31 9.33 -24.92
C PHE A 10 11.37 9.99 -23.87
N ARG A 11 11.90 10.80 -22.95
CA ARG A 11 11.15 11.42 -21.84
C ARG A 11 10.42 10.42 -20.93
N VAL A 12 10.98 9.21 -20.79
CA VAL A 12 10.44 8.14 -19.93
C VAL A 12 11.39 7.91 -18.76
N PRO A 13 10.88 7.76 -17.53
CA PRO A 13 11.71 7.45 -16.35
C PRO A 13 12.08 5.96 -16.34
N ALA A 14 13.04 5.56 -17.18
CA ALA A 14 13.42 4.17 -17.41
C ALA A 14 13.84 3.44 -16.12
N VAL A 15 14.57 4.11 -15.23
CA VAL A 15 15.01 3.54 -13.94
C VAL A 15 13.83 3.19 -13.05
N SER A 16 12.82 4.05 -12.98
CA SER A 16 11.59 3.79 -12.20
C SER A 16 10.83 2.59 -12.74
N LEU A 17 10.72 2.47 -14.08
CA LEU A 17 10.03 1.35 -14.73
C LEU A 17 10.76 0.02 -14.48
N VAL A 18 12.09 0.00 -14.57
CA VAL A 18 12.89 -1.20 -14.26
C VAL A 18 12.73 -1.61 -12.79
N LEU A 19 12.82 -0.65 -11.87
CA LEU A 19 12.60 -0.92 -10.45
C LEU A 19 11.18 -1.45 -10.17
N GLN A 20 10.17 -0.87 -10.82
CA GLN A 20 8.79 -1.33 -10.71
C GLN A 20 8.62 -2.76 -11.27
N GLY A 21 9.24 -3.06 -12.42
CA GLY A 21 9.24 -4.41 -13.00
C GLY A 21 9.92 -5.43 -12.10
N LEU A 22 11.10 -5.11 -11.55
CA LEU A 22 11.79 -5.98 -10.59
C LEU A 22 10.95 -6.22 -9.33
N TRP A 23 10.31 -5.17 -8.80
CA TRP A 23 9.42 -5.28 -7.65
C TRP A 23 8.21 -6.18 -7.94
N ALA A 24 7.59 -6.01 -9.11
CA ALA A 24 6.49 -6.87 -9.55
C ALA A 24 6.91 -8.34 -9.67
N CYS A 25 8.08 -8.63 -10.24
CA CYS A 25 8.64 -9.98 -10.29
C CYS A 25 8.87 -10.56 -8.89
N LEU A 26 9.39 -9.76 -7.96
CA LEU A 26 9.63 -10.18 -6.58
C LEU A 26 8.33 -10.51 -5.84
N LEU A 27 7.24 -9.80 -6.12
CA LEU A 27 5.92 -10.07 -5.53
C LEU A 27 5.27 -11.37 -6.05
N ILE A 28 5.68 -11.88 -7.21
CA ILE A 28 5.17 -13.13 -7.79
C ILE A 28 5.88 -14.37 -7.18
N LEU A 29 7.09 -14.20 -6.61
CA LEU A 29 7.88 -15.31 -6.05
C LEU A 29 7.22 -15.99 -4.84
N PRO A 30 6.62 -15.27 -3.85
CA PRO A 30 5.96 -15.91 -2.72
C PRO A 30 4.70 -16.65 -3.20
N ARG A 31 4.67 -17.97 -3.04
CA ARG A 31 3.48 -18.79 -3.32
C ARG A 31 2.87 -19.24 -2.00
N THR A 32 1.60 -18.94 -1.79
CA THR A 32 0.84 -19.43 -0.64
C THR A 32 0.61 -20.94 -0.80
N ARG A 33 0.99 -21.71 0.21
CA ARG A 33 0.71 -23.13 0.27
C ARG A 33 -0.74 -23.34 0.72
N LEU A 34 -1.44 -24.25 0.06
CA LEU A 34 -2.81 -24.58 0.45
C LEU A 34 -2.77 -25.74 1.44
N TYR A 35 -3.57 -25.61 2.50
CA TYR A 35 -3.77 -26.61 3.53
C TYR A 35 -5.24 -27.01 3.59
N ASP A 36 -5.53 -28.22 4.01
CA ASP A 36 -6.89 -28.68 4.26
C ASP A 36 -7.42 -28.18 5.62
N ALA A 37 -8.68 -28.50 5.92
CA ALA A 37 -9.31 -28.11 7.18
C ALA A 37 -8.64 -28.75 8.42
N ALA A 38 -7.84 -29.80 8.25
CA ALA A 38 -7.08 -30.47 9.29
C ALA A 38 -5.64 -29.93 9.41
N GLY A 39 -5.26 -28.96 8.60
CA GLY A 39 -3.91 -28.38 8.59
C GLY A 39 -2.86 -29.22 7.84
N ALA A 40 -3.27 -30.23 7.07
CA ALA A 40 -2.38 -31.00 6.23
C ALA A 40 -2.16 -30.32 4.86
N PRO A 41 -0.96 -30.41 4.26
CA PRO A 41 -0.70 -29.81 2.96
C PRO A 41 -1.56 -30.47 1.88
N LEU A 42 -2.29 -29.66 1.13
CA LEU A 42 -3.07 -30.13 -0.01
C LEU A 42 -2.12 -30.58 -1.14
N ILE A 43 -2.15 -31.87 -1.42
CA ILE A 43 -1.36 -32.50 -2.48
C ILE A 43 -2.25 -32.74 -3.70
N ASP A 44 -1.75 -32.39 -4.87
CA ASP A 44 -2.42 -32.69 -6.13
C ASP A 44 -2.32 -34.18 -6.42
N PRO A 45 -3.46 -34.91 -6.52
CA PRO A 45 -3.45 -36.34 -6.72
C PRO A 45 -2.86 -36.77 -8.07
N ALA A 46 -2.82 -35.88 -9.06
CA ALA A 46 -2.29 -36.18 -10.38
C ALA A 46 -0.75 -36.06 -10.46
N THR A 47 -0.16 -35.13 -9.69
CA THR A 47 1.26 -34.80 -9.78
C THR A 47 2.04 -35.16 -8.52
N GLY A 48 1.37 -35.46 -7.39
CA GLY A 48 1.99 -35.69 -6.08
C GLY A 48 2.65 -34.45 -5.49
N LEU A 49 2.47 -33.28 -6.10
CA LEU A 49 3.06 -32.01 -5.66
C LEU A 49 2.09 -31.23 -4.78
N GLN A 50 2.63 -30.41 -3.88
CA GLN A 50 1.83 -29.53 -3.06
C GLN A 50 1.10 -28.50 -3.93
N ARG A 51 -0.20 -28.32 -3.69
CA ARG A 51 -1.00 -27.28 -4.36
C ARG A 51 -0.69 -25.90 -3.78
N TYR A 52 -0.58 -24.95 -4.68
CA TYR A 52 -0.36 -23.53 -4.34
C TYR A 52 -1.60 -22.72 -4.72
N GLY A 53 -1.84 -21.65 -3.97
CA GLY A 53 -2.88 -20.69 -4.29
C GLY A 53 -2.66 -20.00 -5.64
N ASN A 54 -3.74 -19.45 -6.20
CA ASN A 54 -3.65 -18.69 -7.43
C ASN A 54 -2.91 -17.38 -7.18
N VAL A 55 -1.76 -17.20 -7.82
CA VAL A 55 -0.90 -16.01 -7.72
C VAL A 55 -1.68 -14.73 -8.00
N TYR A 56 -2.55 -14.73 -9.01
CA TYR A 56 -3.38 -13.59 -9.37
C TYR A 56 -4.33 -13.20 -8.23
N SER A 57 -5.02 -14.18 -7.64
CA SER A 57 -5.93 -13.97 -6.50
C SER A 57 -5.20 -13.41 -5.30
N ASN A 58 -4.01 -13.95 -4.99
CA ASN A 58 -3.20 -13.48 -3.87
C ASN A 58 -2.71 -12.03 -4.07
N LEU A 59 -2.28 -11.69 -5.29
CA LEU A 59 -1.89 -10.32 -5.62
C LEU A 59 -3.06 -9.34 -5.51
N LEU A 60 -4.26 -9.75 -5.96
CA LEU A 60 -5.47 -8.94 -5.76
C LEU A 60 -5.77 -8.70 -4.28
N ASP A 61 -5.68 -9.74 -3.44
CA ASP A 61 -5.87 -9.60 -2.01
C ASP A 61 -4.87 -8.60 -1.39
N TYR A 62 -3.58 -8.65 -1.80
CA TYR A 62 -2.57 -7.68 -1.34
C TYR A 62 -2.91 -6.25 -1.75
N VAL A 63 -3.35 -6.06 -3.00
CA VAL A 63 -3.72 -4.73 -3.51
C VAL A 63 -4.96 -4.20 -2.78
N ILE A 64 -6.02 -5.00 -2.69
CA ILE A 64 -7.27 -4.60 -2.03
C ILE A 64 -7.01 -4.21 -0.57
N PHE A 65 -6.26 -5.03 0.16
CA PHE A 65 -5.93 -4.75 1.56
C PHE A 65 -5.11 -3.47 1.71
N SER A 66 -4.08 -3.28 0.87
CA SER A 66 -3.26 -2.07 0.87
C SER A 66 -4.09 -0.83 0.57
N VAL A 67 -4.96 -0.90 -0.44
CA VAL A 67 -5.85 0.20 -0.82
C VAL A 67 -6.78 0.57 0.33
N LEU A 68 -7.38 -0.40 1.04
CA LEU A 68 -8.22 -0.13 2.21
C LEU A 68 -7.46 0.66 3.28
N ILE A 69 -6.24 0.24 3.62
CA ILE A 69 -5.39 0.95 4.59
C ILE A 69 -5.14 2.39 4.14
N PHE A 70 -4.72 2.59 2.88
CA PHE A 70 -4.41 3.93 2.38
C PHE A 70 -5.64 4.84 2.33
N TYR A 71 -6.81 4.31 1.98
CA TYR A 71 -8.06 5.10 2.04
C TYR A 71 -8.42 5.50 3.46
N VAL A 72 -8.32 4.59 4.43
CA VAL A 72 -8.56 4.91 5.85
C VAL A 72 -7.58 6.00 6.31
N LEU A 73 -6.28 5.84 6.04
CA LEU A 73 -5.26 6.82 6.41
C LEU A 73 -5.50 8.19 5.75
N THR A 74 -5.91 8.20 4.49
CA THR A 74 -6.21 9.44 3.75
C THR A 74 -7.40 10.17 4.38
N LEU A 75 -8.46 9.46 4.74
CA LEU A 75 -9.63 10.06 5.38
C LEU A 75 -9.32 10.53 6.81
N VAL A 76 -8.54 9.77 7.57
CA VAL A 76 -8.03 10.23 8.88
C VAL A 76 -7.17 11.48 8.71
N GLY A 77 -6.30 11.51 7.70
CA GLY A 77 -5.52 12.69 7.34
C GLY A 77 -6.38 13.90 7.01
N LEU A 78 -7.51 13.70 6.32
CA LEU A 78 -8.49 14.75 6.04
C LEU A 78 -9.07 15.35 7.33
N PHE A 79 -9.44 14.52 8.32
CA PHE A 79 -9.94 15.00 9.62
C PHE A 79 -8.87 15.79 10.37
N ILE A 80 -7.63 15.30 10.41
CA ILE A 80 -6.50 15.97 11.05
C ILE A 80 -6.22 17.32 10.38
N LEU A 81 -6.20 17.35 9.05
CA LEU A 81 -5.94 18.57 8.28
C LEU A 81 -7.03 19.64 8.53
N ARG A 82 -8.29 19.21 8.59
CA ARG A 82 -9.41 20.12 8.88
C ARG A 82 -9.35 20.70 10.28
N ARG A 83 -8.84 19.94 11.26
CA ARG A 83 -8.63 20.44 12.63
C ARG A 83 -7.44 21.40 12.73
N ARG A 84 -6.34 21.10 11.98
CA ARG A 84 -5.12 21.91 12.05
C ARG A 84 -5.17 23.20 11.23
N ARG A 85 -5.96 23.22 10.16
CA ARG A 85 -6.11 24.39 9.28
C ARG A 85 -7.60 24.68 9.03
N PRO A 86 -8.32 25.25 10.01
CA PRO A 86 -9.74 25.56 9.87
C PRO A 86 -9.99 26.65 8.82
N ASP A 87 -9.07 27.62 8.69
CA ASP A 87 -9.19 28.81 7.85
C ASP A 87 -8.73 28.60 6.39
N ALA A 88 -8.33 27.37 6.01
CA ALA A 88 -7.93 27.09 4.64
C ALA A 88 -9.11 27.28 3.68
N GLU A 89 -8.91 28.07 2.62
CA GLU A 89 -9.90 28.25 1.55
C GLU A 89 -10.31 26.90 0.95
N ARG A 90 -11.63 26.66 0.95
CA ARG A 90 -12.21 25.40 0.44
C ARG A 90 -13.27 25.75 -0.58
N PRO A 91 -12.95 25.71 -1.88
CA PRO A 91 -13.89 26.02 -2.94
C PRO A 91 -15.09 25.06 -2.96
N TYR A 92 -14.93 23.83 -2.41
CA TYR A 92 -16.01 22.85 -2.32
C TYR A 92 -16.19 22.32 -0.89
N ARG A 93 -17.43 22.37 -0.39
CA ARG A 93 -17.82 21.73 0.87
C ARG A 93 -18.38 20.35 0.57
N ALA A 94 -17.66 19.28 0.97
CA ALA A 94 -18.10 17.91 0.78
C ALA A 94 -19.46 17.68 1.47
N PHE A 95 -20.44 17.24 0.68
CA PHE A 95 -21.75 16.86 1.20
C PHE A 95 -21.62 15.70 2.20
N GLY A 96 -22.35 15.77 3.30
CA GLY A 96 -22.35 14.70 4.32
C GLY A 96 -21.10 14.66 5.23
N TYR A 97 -20.24 15.67 5.21
CA TYR A 97 -19.18 15.78 6.20
C TYR A 97 -19.75 16.20 7.56
N PRO A 98 -19.34 15.61 8.70
CA PRO A 98 -18.27 14.60 8.87
C PRO A 98 -18.75 13.14 8.79
N LEU A 99 -20.06 12.90 8.65
CA LEU A 99 -20.66 11.58 8.83
C LEU A 99 -20.21 10.54 7.79
N LEU A 100 -20.28 10.89 6.50
CA LEU A 100 -19.92 9.95 5.42
C LEU A 100 -18.44 9.50 5.48
N PRO A 101 -17.45 10.39 5.64
CA PRO A 101 -16.06 9.95 5.80
C PRO A 101 -15.85 9.11 7.06
N ALA A 102 -16.52 9.43 8.17
CA ALA A 102 -16.42 8.65 9.40
C ALA A 102 -17.02 7.25 9.23
N LEU A 103 -18.20 7.13 8.61
CA LEU A 103 -18.82 5.85 8.30
C LEU A 103 -17.91 5.00 7.41
N TYR A 104 -17.31 5.60 6.38
CA TYR A 104 -16.38 4.90 5.50
C TYR A 104 -15.16 4.36 6.28
N ILE A 105 -14.57 5.16 7.17
CA ILE A 105 -13.44 4.72 8.02
C ILE A 105 -13.85 3.49 8.85
N VAL A 106 -15.02 3.52 9.49
CA VAL A 106 -15.51 2.41 10.32
C VAL A 106 -15.68 1.14 9.47
N VAL A 107 -16.40 1.24 8.35
CA VAL A 107 -16.68 0.09 7.48
C VAL A 107 -15.39 -0.46 6.86
N ALA A 108 -14.53 0.39 6.31
CA ALA A 108 -13.28 -0.03 5.71
C ALA A 108 -12.32 -0.65 6.74
N SER A 109 -12.27 -0.10 7.96
CA SER A 109 -11.47 -0.67 9.05
C SER A 109 -12.03 -2.02 9.50
N ALA A 110 -13.35 -2.18 9.59
CA ALA A 110 -13.98 -3.45 9.92
C ALA A 110 -13.64 -4.53 8.86
N ILE A 111 -13.74 -4.18 7.57
CA ILE A 111 -13.37 -5.08 6.47
C ILE A 111 -11.87 -5.45 6.57
N ALA A 112 -11.00 -4.48 6.81
CA ALA A 112 -9.56 -4.74 6.96
C ALA A 112 -9.26 -5.70 8.14
N VAL A 113 -9.95 -5.54 9.27
CA VAL A 113 -9.82 -6.44 10.43
C VAL A 113 -10.32 -7.85 10.09
N VAL A 114 -11.47 -7.97 9.42
CA VAL A 114 -11.99 -9.27 8.99
C VAL A 114 -11.01 -9.97 8.05
N LEU A 115 -10.41 -9.26 7.09
CA LEU A 115 -9.39 -9.82 6.20
C LEU A 115 -8.15 -10.28 6.99
N LEU A 116 -7.71 -9.52 7.99
CA LEU A 116 -6.59 -9.91 8.85
C LEU A 116 -6.86 -11.18 9.65
N LEU A 117 -8.10 -11.40 10.10
CA LEU A 117 -8.48 -12.55 10.92
C LEU A 117 -8.75 -13.80 10.09
N TYR A 118 -9.39 -13.66 8.92
CA TYR A 118 -9.86 -14.80 8.12
C TYR A 118 -8.97 -15.15 6.92
N LYS A 119 -8.21 -14.18 6.38
CA LYS A 119 -7.29 -14.37 5.25
C LYS A 119 -5.84 -14.10 5.66
N THR A 120 -5.43 -14.65 6.76
CA THR A 120 -4.13 -14.38 7.40
C THR A 120 -2.96 -14.62 6.45
N GLU A 121 -2.98 -15.69 5.65
CA GLU A 121 -1.87 -16.07 4.77
C GLU A 121 -1.57 -15.07 3.65
N THR A 122 -2.60 -14.37 3.16
CA THR A 122 -2.44 -13.36 2.10
C THR A 122 -2.35 -11.95 2.68
N THR A 123 -3.00 -11.69 3.81
CA THR A 123 -3.11 -10.34 4.37
C THR A 123 -1.83 -9.91 5.13
N TRP A 124 -1.17 -10.84 5.86
CA TRP A 124 0.06 -10.54 6.58
C TRP A 124 1.22 -10.10 5.68
N PRO A 125 1.50 -10.78 4.55
CA PRO A 125 2.50 -10.28 3.61
C PRO A 125 2.16 -8.90 3.05
N GLY A 126 0.89 -8.64 2.73
CA GLY A 126 0.42 -7.33 2.30
C GLY A 126 0.66 -6.24 3.35
N LEU A 127 0.35 -6.53 4.62
CA LEU A 127 0.61 -5.63 5.74
C LEU A 127 2.12 -5.37 5.92
N ALA A 128 2.96 -6.40 5.82
CA ALA A 128 4.41 -6.27 5.93
C ALA A 128 4.97 -5.37 4.81
N ILE A 129 4.45 -5.48 3.58
CA ILE A 129 4.83 -4.62 2.45
C ILE A 129 4.46 -3.16 2.75
N VAL A 130 3.25 -2.89 3.23
CA VAL A 130 2.82 -1.53 3.58
C VAL A 130 3.68 -0.96 4.72
N LEU A 131 3.92 -1.75 5.77
CA LEU A 131 4.73 -1.32 6.91
C LEU A 131 6.20 -1.11 6.54
N SER A 132 6.73 -1.83 5.56
CA SER A 132 8.10 -1.61 5.06
C SER A 132 8.32 -0.22 4.47
N GLY A 133 7.24 0.46 4.06
CA GLY A 133 7.27 1.85 3.65
C GLY A 133 7.70 2.82 4.77
N ILE A 134 7.42 2.48 6.04
CA ILE A 134 7.79 3.33 7.19
C ILE A 134 9.31 3.42 7.36
N PRO A 135 10.06 2.31 7.47
CA PRO A 135 11.52 2.38 7.55
C PRO A 135 12.14 2.97 6.28
N ALA A 136 11.59 2.69 5.10
CA ALA A 136 12.04 3.32 3.87
C ALA A 136 11.88 4.85 3.90
N TYR A 137 10.74 5.35 4.41
CA TYR A 137 10.50 6.78 4.60
C TYR A 137 11.45 7.41 5.64
N LEU A 138 11.66 6.73 6.78
CA LEU A 138 12.55 7.22 7.84
C LEU A 138 13.99 7.28 7.37
N LEU A 139 14.43 6.26 6.64
CA LEU A 139 15.75 6.22 6.03
C LEU A 139 15.92 7.36 5.03
N TRP A 140 14.94 7.55 4.17
CA TRP A 140 14.90 8.66 3.22
C TRP A 140 15.00 10.02 3.90
N ARG A 141 14.17 10.28 4.90
CA ARG A 141 14.15 11.53 5.65
C ARG A 141 15.53 11.83 6.28
N ARG A 142 16.26 10.79 6.68
CA ARG A 142 17.60 10.92 7.27
C ARG A 142 18.65 11.33 6.23
N PHE A 143 18.50 10.88 4.98
CA PHE A 143 19.43 11.17 3.90
C PHE A 143 19.05 12.38 3.04
N SER A 144 17.79 12.83 3.08
CA SER A 144 17.35 14.02 2.36
C SER A 144 17.70 15.26 3.16
N ARG A 145 18.70 16.02 2.70
CA ARG A 145 18.95 17.35 3.21
C ARG A 145 17.78 18.26 2.86
N PRO A 146 17.28 19.11 3.79
CA PRO A 146 16.28 20.12 3.44
C PRO A 146 16.85 21.04 2.35
N PRO A 147 16.04 21.47 1.37
CA PRO A 147 16.46 22.47 0.40
C PRO A 147 16.90 23.72 1.14
N ALA A 148 18.03 24.29 0.71
CA ALA A 148 18.52 25.56 1.25
C ALA A 148 17.41 26.63 1.10
N PRO A 149 17.18 27.49 2.11
CA PRO A 149 16.25 28.59 1.98
C PRO A 149 16.64 29.45 0.76
N PRO A 150 15.67 29.98 -0.01
CA PRO A 150 15.97 30.85 -1.12
C PRO A 150 16.84 32.01 -0.58
N ALA A 151 17.95 32.25 -1.26
CA ALA A 151 18.80 33.40 -0.97
C ALA A 151 17.91 34.65 -0.99
N ALA A 152 17.90 35.38 0.14
CA ALA A 152 17.20 36.65 0.21
C ALA A 152 17.74 37.53 -0.94
N ALA A 153 16.86 37.80 -1.92
CA ALA A 153 17.16 38.75 -2.97
C ALA A 153 17.33 40.13 -2.28
N GLY A 154 18.59 40.55 -2.17
CA GLY A 154 18.95 41.89 -1.75
C GLY A 154 18.67 42.91 -2.85
#